data_c0a118f08d77a23e08ef381dc126a54d
#
_entry.id   c0a118f08d77a23e08ef381dc126a54d
#
_cell.length_a   1.000
_cell.length_b   1.000
_cell.length_c   1.000
_cell.angle_alpha   90.00
_cell.angle_beta   90.00
_cell.angle_gamma   90.00
#
_symmetry.space_group_name_H-M   'P 1'
#
loop_
_entity.id
_entity.type
_entity.pdbx_description
1 polymer ?
#
loop_
_entity_poly.entity_id
_entity_poly.type
_entity_poly.pdbx_seq_one_letter_code
_entity_poly.pdbx_strand_id
1 'polypeptide(L)'
;MTEQKNPIIAALLSFLVPGWGQVYNGQGYLKGLLYMIAEIIGFTILFVPGFIIWVYSIYNAYKVADSMNKGLIPAGKHVGLFSHILYLVLYFIIVFVYITVLTIVGMLIAFLFFGISSSSITGY
;
A
#
# COMPACT_ATOMS: atom_id res chain seq x y z
N MET A 1 3.15 23.58 -20.79
CA MET A 1 2.40 23.82 -19.54
C MET A 1 2.48 22.59 -18.66
N THR A 2 2.91 22.77 -17.47
CA THR A 2 2.90 21.71 -16.47
C THR A 2 1.50 21.61 -15.86
N GLU A 3 0.95 20.40 -15.82
CA GLU A 3 -0.35 20.15 -15.23
C GLU A 3 -0.28 20.36 -13.72
N GLN A 4 -1.26 21.09 -13.17
CA GLN A 4 -1.37 21.24 -11.74
C GLN A 4 -1.94 19.97 -11.12
N LYS A 5 -1.34 19.53 -10.03
CA LYS A 5 -1.84 18.39 -9.25
C LYS A 5 -2.71 18.91 -8.12
N ASN A 6 -3.86 18.28 -7.92
CA ASN A 6 -4.73 18.63 -6.81
C ASN A 6 -4.24 17.93 -5.54
N PRO A 7 -3.74 18.69 -4.53
CA PRO A 7 -3.21 18.06 -3.32
C PRO A 7 -4.24 17.26 -2.53
N ILE A 8 -5.49 17.70 -2.55
CA ILE A 8 -6.58 17.00 -1.84
C ILE A 8 -6.88 15.67 -2.52
N ILE A 9 -6.92 15.64 -3.86
CA ILE A 9 -7.11 14.40 -4.61
C ILE A 9 -5.94 13.45 -4.35
N ALA A 10 -4.71 13.95 -4.38
CA ALA A 10 -3.53 13.14 -4.08
C ALA A 10 -3.62 12.50 -2.69
N ALA A 11 -4.01 13.27 -1.69
CA ALA A 11 -4.18 12.77 -0.33
C ALA A 11 -5.29 11.73 -0.24
N LEU A 12 -6.45 12.00 -0.86
CA LEU A 12 -7.57 11.06 -0.85
C LEU A 12 -7.24 9.74 -1.54
N LEU A 13 -6.52 9.77 -2.64
CA LEU A 13 -6.10 8.55 -3.33
C LEU A 13 -5.17 7.69 -2.46
N SER A 14 -4.21 8.31 -1.77
CA SER A 14 -3.34 7.58 -0.84
C SER A 14 -4.08 7.12 0.42
N PHE A 15 -5.15 7.79 0.81
CA PHE A 15 -6.02 7.32 1.88
C PHE A 15 -6.75 6.04 1.48
N LEU A 16 -7.26 5.97 0.25
CA LEU A 16 -8.06 4.84 -0.24
C LEU A 16 -7.19 3.65 -0.61
N VAL A 17 -6.11 3.87 -1.33
CA VAL A 17 -5.20 2.82 -1.78
C VAL A 17 -3.76 3.26 -1.50
N PRO A 18 -2.98 2.45 -0.79
CA PRO A 18 -1.60 2.81 -0.44
C PRO A 18 -0.77 3.17 -1.67
N GLY A 19 -0.15 4.35 -1.64
CA GLY A 19 0.73 4.80 -2.71
C GLY A 19 0.04 5.35 -3.96
N TRP A 20 -1.29 5.34 -4.02
CA TRP A 20 -2.01 5.82 -5.21
C TRP A 20 -1.82 7.31 -5.45
N GLY A 21 -1.76 8.11 -4.39
CA GLY A 21 -1.49 9.55 -4.52
C GLY A 21 -0.11 9.83 -5.12
N GLN A 22 0.89 9.02 -4.79
CA GLN A 22 2.22 9.13 -5.37
C GLN A 22 2.19 8.81 -6.88
N VAL A 23 1.43 7.81 -7.29
CA VAL A 23 1.22 7.51 -8.71
C VAL A 23 0.50 8.67 -9.40
N TYR A 24 -0.56 9.20 -8.79
CA TYR A 24 -1.28 10.37 -9.30
C TYR A 24 -0.35 11.56 -9.52
N ASN A 25 0.58 11.80 -8.59
CA ASN A 25 1.55 12.88 -8.69
C ASN A 25 2.57 12.69 -9.82
N GLY A 26 2.57 11.53 -10.47
CA GLY A 26 3.53 11.22 -11.53
C GLY A 26 4.90 10.79 -11.00
N GLN A 27 4.98 10.35 -9.74
CA GLN A 27 6.22 9.88 -9.14
C GLN A 27 6.59 8.45 -9.54
N GLY A 28 5.73 7.77 -10.29
CA GLY A 28 5.92 6.43 -10.82
C GLY A 28 5.35 5.32 -9.95
N TYR A 29 5.15 4.17 -10.58
CA TYR A 29 4.60 2.99 -9.91
C TYR A 29 5.49 2.48 -8.80
N LEU A 30 6.82 2.53 -9.00
CA LEU A 30 7.76 2.02 -8.00
C LEU A 30 7.57 2.72 -6.66
N LYS A 31 7.45 4.04 -6.66
CA LYS A 31 7.26 4.79 -5.42
C LYS A 31 5.92 4.46 -4.77
N GLY A 32 4.85 4.36 -5.56
CA GLY A 32 3.54 3.94 -5.05
C GLY A 32 3.59 2.53 -4.46
N LEU A 33 4.20 1.59 -5.16
CA LEU A 33 4.36 0.22 -4.69
C LEU A 33 5.21 0.11 -3.43
N LEU A 34 6.25 0.94 -3.30
CA LEU A 34 7.06 0.98 -2.08
C LEU A 34 6.22 1.38 -0.86
N TYR A 35 5.36 2.39 -0.99
CA TYR A 35 4.44 2.76 0.09
C TYR A 35 3.46 1.63 0.40
N MET A 36 2.89 1.01 -0.64
CA MET A 36 1.96 -0.09 -0.47
C MET A 36 2.59 -1.27 0.27
N ILE A 37 3.78 -1.68 -0.16
CA ILE A 37 4.51 -2.81 0.45
C ILE A 37 4.91 -2.46 1.89
N ALA A 38 5.41 -1.25 2.11
CA ALA A 38 5.79 -0.79 3.45
C ALA A 38 4.60 -0.77 4.40
N GLU A 39 3.43 -0.32 3.95
CA GLU A 39 2.21 -0.34 4.75
C GLU A 39 1.77 -1.77 5.09
N ILE A 40 1.77 -2.67 4.10
CA ILE A 40 1.39 -4.06 4.30
C ILE A 40 2.33 -4.73 5.31
N ILE A 41 3.64 -4.57 5.15
CA ILE A 41 4.62 -5.12 6.08
C ILE A 41 4.47 -4.49 7.46
N GLY A 42 4.30 -3.17 7.53
CA GLY A 42 4.11 -2.46 8.79
C GLY A 42 2.88 -2.94 9.56
N PHE A 43 1.75 -3.11 8.88
CA PHE A 43 0.53 -3.64 9.51
C PHE A 43 0.66 -5.11 9.91
N THR A 44 1.48 -5.88 9.17
CA THR A 44 1.70 -7.31 9.48
C THR A 44 2.54 -7.49 10.73
N ILE A 45 3.59 -6.68 10.89
CA ILE A 45 4.51 -6.79 12.04
C ILE A 45 3.85 -6.22 13.30
N LEU A 46 3.44 -4.96 13.24
CA LEU A 46 2.75 -4.27 14.31
C LEU A 46 1.79 -3.27 13.67
N PHE A 47 0.60 -3.16 14.23
CA PHE A 47 -0.41 -2.25 13.70
C PHE A 47 0.09 -0.79 13.63
N VAL A 48 0.85 -0.36 14.64
CA VAL A 48 1.31 1.03 14.77
C VAL A 48 2.23 1.48 13.63
N PRO A 49 3.30 0.74 13.24
CA PRO A 49 4.13 1.14 12.10
C PRO A 49 3.35 1.26 10.79
N GLY A 50 2.45 0.33 10.52
CA GLY A 50 1.61 0.40 9.32
C GLY A 50 0.72 1.63 9.30
N PHE A 51 0.11 1.97 10.44
CA PHE A 51 -0.71 3.16 10.57
C PHE A 51 0.11 4.44 10.35
N ILE A 52 1.31 4.52 10.91
CA ILE A 52 2.20 5.66 10.72
C ILE A 52 2.58 5.84 9.25
N ILE A 53 2.93 4.75 8.56
CA ILE A 53 3.28 4.78 7.15
C ILE A 53 2.09 5.22 6.30
N TRP A 54 0.90 4.75 6.63
CA TRP A 54 -0.33 5.14 5.95
C TRP A 54 -0.59 6.64 6.07
N VAL A 55 -0.55 7.18 7.27
CA VAL A 55 -0.74 8.62 7.51
C VAL A 55 0.36 9.43 6.81
N TYR A 56 1.59 8.96 6.87
CA TYR A 56 2.71 9.62 6.19
C TYR A 56 2.52 9.61 4.67
N SER A 57 2.04 8.52 4.09
CA SER A 57 1.75 8.41 2.66
C SER A 57 0.72 9.46 2.22
N ILE A 58 -0.34 9.64 2.99
CA ILE A 58 -1.36 10.65 2.73
C ILE A 58 -0.76 12.06 2.77
N TYR A 59 -0.02 12.36 3.82
CA TYR A 59 0.63 13.65 4.00
C TYR A 59 1.65 13.91 2.88
N ASN A 60 2.46 12.93 2.54
CA ASN A 60 3.47 13.04 1.48
C ASN A 60 2.82 13.31 0.13
N ALA A 61 1.75 12.59 -0.21
CA ALA A 61 1.04 12.80 -1.47
C ALA A 61 0.51 14.24 -1.58
N TYR A 62 -0.09 14.75 -0.51
CA TYR A 62 -0.57 16.12 -0.46
C TYR A 62 0.58 17.11 -0.63
N LYS A 63 1.63 16.96 0.16
CA LYS A 63 2.75 17.91 0.18
C LYS A 63 3.49 17.93 -1.16
N VAL A 64 3.69 16.78 -1.77
CA VAL A 64 4.36 16.69 -3.06
C VAL A 64 3.53 17.40 -4.15
N ALA A 65 2.22 17.14 -4.20
CA ALA A 65 1.35 17.82 -5.15
C ALA A 65 1.35 19.34 -4.96
N ASP A 66 1.27 19.80 -3.72
CA ASP A 66 1.32 21.23 -3.40
C ASP A 66 2.67 21.85 -3.80
N SER A 67 3.77 21.17 -3.52
CA SER A 67 5.11 21.63 -3.89
C SER A 67 5.30 21.69 -5.41
N MET A 68 4.75 20.73 -6.14
CA MET A 68 4.76 20.76 -7.61
C MET A 68 4.01 21.99 -8.15
N ASN A 69 2.84 22.28 -7.58
CA ASN A 69 2.01 23.40 -7.98
C ASN A 69 2.69 24.74 -7.71
N LYS A 70 3.48 24.83 -6.63
CA LYS A 70 4.24 26.02 -6.27
C LYS A 70 5.57 26.17 -6.99
N GLY A 71 5.94 25.18 -7.82
CA GLY A 71 7.20 25.20 -8.53
C GLY A 71 8.43 24.92 -7.67
N LEU A 72 8.24 24.43 -6.44
CA LEU A 72 9.35 24.13 -5.52
C LEU A 72 10.09 22.85 -5.91
N ILE A 73 9.40 21.94 -6.59
CA ILE A 73 9.98 20.70 -7.13
C ILE A 73 9.47 20.52 -8.56
N PRO A 74 10.19 19.74 -9.40
CA PRO A 74 9.74 19.49 -10.76
C PRO A 74 8.35 18.89 -10.81
N ALA A 75 7.52 19.37 -11.75
CA ALA A 75 6.18 18.84 -11.93
C ALA A 75 6.22 17.38 -12.41
N GLY A 76 5.37 16.56 -11.84
CA GLY A 76 5.20 15.18 -12.27
C GLY A 76 4.49 15.09 -13.63
N LYS A 77 4.65 13.94 -14.28
CA LYS A 77 4.00 13.68 -15.57
C LYS A 77 2.48 13.58 -15.38
N HIS A 78 1.74 13.89 -16.43
CA HIS A 78 0.32 13.58 -16.47
C HIS A 78 0.12 12.07 -16.40
N VAL A 79 -0.80 11.65 -15.55
CA VAL A 79 -1.11 10.24 -15.34
C VAL A 79 -2.53 9.99 -15.85
N GLY A 80 -2.65 9.22 -16.92
CA GLY A 80 -3.92 8.94 -17.56
C GLY A 80 -4.75 7.93 -16.78
N LEU A 81 -6.02 7.82 -17.16
CA LEU A 81 -6.98 6.90 -16.55
C LEU A 81 -6.48 5.45 -16.59
N PHE A 82 -5.84 5.05 -17.69
CA PHE A 82 -5.30 3.69 -17.83
C PHE A 82 -4.29 3.36 -16.72
N SER A 83 -3.40 4.30 -16.39
CA SER A 83 -2.43 4.11 -15.34
C SER A 83 -3.07 3.96 -13.96
N HIS A 84 -4.13 4.69 -13.68
CA HIS A 84 -4.90 4.56 -12.44
C HIS A 84 -5.57 3.19 -12.37
N ILE A 85 -6.19 2.74 -13.46
CA ILE A 85 -6.83 1.42 -13.51
C ILE A 85 -5.78 0.33 -13.32
N LEU A 86 -4.64 0.43 -13.98
CA LEU A 86 -3.56 -0.55 -13.85
C LEU A 86 -3.04 -0.60 -12.41
N TYR A 87 -2.87 0.53 -11.75
CA TYR A 87 -2.43 0.56 -10.36
C TYR A 87 -3.45 -0.10 -9.42
N LEU A 88 -4.74 0.14 -9.64
CA LEU A 88 -5.80 -0.53 -8.88
C LEU A 88 -5.78 -2.04 -9.09
N VAL A 89 -5.59 -2.50 -10.32
CA VAL A 89 -5.49 -3.94 -10.62
C VAL A 89 -4.29 -4.54 -9.88
N LEU A 90 -3.14 -3.87 -9.92
CA LEU A 90 -1.96 -4.31 -9.18
C LEU A 90 -2.23 -4.36 -7.66
N TYR A 91 -2.91 -3.38 -7.12
CA TYR A 91 -3.29 -3.36 -5.70
C TYR A 91 -4.12 -4.60 -5.34
N PHE A 92 -5.16 -4.89 -6.10
CA PHE A 92 -6.01 -6.04 -5.83
C PHE A 92 -5.26 -7.36 -5.97
N ILE A 93 -4.36 -7.48 -6.95
CA ILE A 93 -3.52 -8.67 -7.11
C ILE A 93 -2.60 -8.83 -5.89
N ILE A 94 -1.94 -7.78 -5.46
CA ILE A 94 -1.03 -7.81 -4.30
C ILE A 94 -1.78 -8.18 -3.04
N VAL A 95 -2.94 -7.58 -2.80
CA VAL A 95 -3.78 -7.88 -1.64
C VAL A 95 -4.26 -9.33 -1.68
N PHE A 96 -4.68 -9.82 -2.85
CA PHE A 96 -5.11 -11.21 -3.00
C PHE A 96 -3.98 -12.19 -2.68
N VAL A 97 -2.79 -11.95 -3.24
CA VAL A 97 -1.61 -12.79 -2.95
C VAL A 97 -1.26 -12.73 -1.46
N TYR A 98 -1.28 -11.55 -0.88
CA TYR A 98 -0.97 -11.36 0.54
C TYR A 98 -1.95 -12.15 1.44
N ILE A 99 -3.26 -12.03 1.20
CA ILE A 99 -4.27 -12.75 1.97
C ILE A 99 -4.12 -14.26 1.78
N THR A 100 -3.83 -14.71 0.55
CA THR A 100 -3.62 -16.14 0.26
C THR A 100 -2.42 -16.69 1.04
N VAL A 101 -1.30 -15.96 1.03
CA VAL A 101 -0.09 -16.37 1.77
C VAL A 101 -0.37 -16.40 3.27
N LEU A 102 -1.02 -15.39 3.83
CA LEU A 102 -1.37 -15.38 5.25
C LEU A 102 -2.30 -16.54 5.63
N THR A 103 -3.26 -16.85 4.78
CA THR A 103 -4.19 -17.95 5.02
C THR A 103 -3.45 -19.29 5.03
N ILE A 104 -2.57 -19.52 4.06
CA ILE A 104 -1.77 -20.75 4.00
C ILE A 104 -0.86 -20.87 5.23
N VAL A 105 -0.15 -19.82 5.59
CA VAL A 105 0.73 -19.80 6.76
C VAL A 105 -0.06 -20.06 8.03
N GLY A 106 -1.21 -19.40 8.18
CA GLY A 106 -2.10 -19.59 9.33
C GLY A 106 -2.61 -21.03 9.43
N MET A 107 -3.00 -21.64 8.30
CA MET A 107 -3.42 -23.04 8.27
C MET A 107 -2.30 -23.99 8.66
N LEU A 108 -1.09 -23.76 8.16
CA LEU A 108 0.08 -24.59 8.50
C LEU A 108 0.40 -24.49 10.01
N ILE A 109 0.39 -23.29 10.57
CA ILE A 109 0.63 -23.07 11.99
C ILE A 109 -0.45 -23.76 12.83
N ALA A 110 -1.72 -23.60 12.45
CA ALA A 110 -2.85 -24.23 13.14
C ALA A 110 -2.75 -25.76 13.08
N PHE A 111 -2.42 -26.31 11.90
CA PHE A 111 -2.25 -27.75 11.73
C PHE A 111 -1.12 -28.27 12.62
N LEU A 112 0.03 -27.63 12.66
CA LEU A 112 1.14 -28.03 13.52
C LEU A 112 0.78 -27.93 14.99
N PHE A 113 0.11 -26.86 15.39
CA PHE A 113 -0.28 -26.65 16.78
C PHE A 113 -1.33 -27.66 17.24
N PHE A 114 -2.38 -27.87 16.45
CA PHE A 114 -3.42 -28.84 16.78
C PHE A 114 -2.92 -30.29 16.66
N GLY A 115 -2.03 -30.57 15.71
CA GLY A 115 -1.40 -31.87 15.58
C GLY A 115 -0.61 -32.25 16.85
N ILE A 116 0.20 -31.31 17.35
CA ILE A 116 0.95 -31.54 18.61
C ILE A 116 0.00 -31.70 19.79
N SER A 117 -1.00 -30.83 19.90
CA SER A 117 -2.00 -30.88 20.96
C SER A 117 -2.78 -32.22 20.96
N SER A 118 -3.19 -32.65 19.76
CA SER A 118 -3.91 -33.90 19.59
C SER A 118 -3.07 -35.12 20.02
N SER A 119 -1.80 -35.17 19.62
CA SER A 119 -0.90 -36.26 20.00
C SER A 119 -0.64 -36.30 21.50
N SER A 120 -0.57 -35.16 22.17
CA SER A 120 -0.40 -35.09 23.60
C SER A 120 -1.64 -35.54 24.39
N ILE A 121 -2.83 -35.31 23.85
CA ILE A 121 -4.10 -35.71 24.47
C ILE A 121 -4.34 -37.21 24.33
N THR A 122 -4.04 -37.78 23.16
CA THR A 122 -4.27 -39.19 22.89
C THR A 122 -3.27 -40.13 23.57
N GLY A 123 -2.11 -39.61 24.01
CA GLY A 123 -1.11 -40.41 24.70
C GLY A 123 -0.40 -41.46 23.85
N TYR A 124 -0.54 -41.38 22.55
CA TYR A 124 0.09 -42.31 21.61
C TYR A 124 1.36 -41.73 20.96
#